data_d1334e35ad40557ffab86feb38a2728d
#
_entry.id   d1334e35ad40557ffab86feb38a2728d
#
_cell.length_a   1.000
_cell.length_b   1.000
_cell.length_c   1.000
_cell.angle_alpha   90.00
_cell.angle_beta   90.00
_cell.angle_gamma   90.00
#
_symmetry.space_group_name_H-M   'P 1'
#
loop_
_entity.id
_entity.type
_entity.pdbx_description
1 polymer ?
#
loop_
_entity_poly.entity_id
_entity_poly.type
_entity_poly.pdbx_seq_one_letter_code
_entity_poly.pdbx_strand_id
1 'polypeptide(L)'
;MAHSHPPKPALTRREFVGATMAASVFAGLRHTTQLNAAGASSSRKLFWGDLHNHNAVGYAKGSLERSIDLARAHLDFFAFTGHASWHDMPKMTGDRHMIWVNGFKAHSEHWNKTRRMLQEATTDKFAAMLGYEWHSSVFGDYCMIFDQDQPELFLPDHVNKLLDFAEAKGALAIPHHLGYAEGWRGANWKYFRGGKVSPVVEVMSEHGCAEHDRGPFDYITHSQGGRLTSNTAIPNLDRGTRFGFVASSDDHLGYPGAYGEGVLGVWADDLSSKSLFEAIRARRTYAASGDRIAVEFTLNGKPMGSEMPFASEREIDVRVEGQDSVEMVEVIRNGSVVHRYFPEDHLKGPLALPGRAKCRIRYGWGPWGQLALDRVCPWDMTIKLHGGTFQRAIGCFQNAPFGETYRDTLTWVSPTELRLQSPTARSGSYREDPTKAVVCDVEAKPDAELTVEVRTPAAKVVTSRLSDLITRNIVTLMGVFPSESFIIERLVGPSQFNARFRWQDRQAKQGKADYYYVRVRQFNGHVAWGSPIWVG
;
A
#
# COMPACT_ATOMS: atom_id res chain seq x y z
N MET A 1 37.76 -25.28 -36.55
CA MET A 1 36.51 -25.62 -37.25
C MET A 1 35.37 -25.17 -36.32
N ALA A 2 34.72 -24.06 -36.64
CA ALA A 2 33.67 -23.51 -35.85
C ALA A 2 32.33 -24.04 -36.36
N HIS A 3 31.56 -24.72 -35.52
CA HIS A 3 30.20 -25.13 -35.82
C HIS A 3 29.24 -23.99 -35.50
N SER A 4 28.71 -23.36 -36.54
CA SER A 4 27.62 -22.41 -36.45
C SER A 4 26.28 -23.14 -36.31
N HIS A 5 25.53 -22.86 -35.24
CA HIS A 5 24.14 -23.27 -35.13
C HIS A 5 23.25 -22.20 -35.80
N PRO A 6 22.21 -22.60 -36.55
CA PRO A 6 21.25 -21.64 -37.13
C PRO A 6 20.33 -21.06 -36.06
N PRO A 7 19.86 -19.81 -36.24
CA PRO A 7 18.92 -19.19 -35.30
C PRO A 7 17.52 -19.83 -35.40
N LYS A 8 16.87 -20.03 -34.24
CA LYS A 8 15.48 -20.48 -34.17
C LYS A 8 14.55 -19.39 -34.71
N PRO A 9 13.47 -19.76 -35.45
CA PRO A 9 12.57 -18.77 -36.00
C PRO A 9 11.77 -18.07 -34.91
N ALA A 10 11.57 -16.76 -35.08
CA ALA A 10 10.72 -15.94 -34.24
C ALA A 10 9.25 -16.34 -34.40
N LEU A 11 8.56 -16.55 -33.30
CA LEU A 11 7.12 -16.84 -33.26
C LEU A 11 6.31 -15.68 -33.83
N THR A 12 5.35 -15.98 -34.68
CA THR A 12 4.48 -15.00 -35.33
C THR A 12 3.38 -14.50 -34.37
N ARG A 13 2.89 -13.29 -34.64
CA ARG A 13 1.85 -12.58 -33.87
C ARG A 13 0.55 -13.38 -33.64
N ARG A 14 0.31 -14.46 -34.41
CA ARG A 14 -0.88 -15.33 -34.28
C ARG A 14 -0.73 -16.42 -33.22
N GLU A 15 0.47 -16.84 -32.91
CA GLU A 15 0.72 -17.89 -31.89
C GLU A 15 0.72 -17.32 -30.47
N PHE A 16 0.94 -16.00 -30.34
CA PHE A 16 0.87 -15.29 -29.05
C PHE A 16 -0.58 -15.04 -28.57
N VAL A 17 -1.54 -15.00 -29.48
CA VAL A 17 -2.96 -14.75 -29.16
C VAL A 17 -3.68 -16.06 -28.74
N GLY A 18 -3.14 -17.24 -29.07
CA GLY A 18 -3.72 -18.53 -28.73
C GLY A 18 -3.48 -19.02 -27.30
N ALA A 19 -2.48 -18.46 -26.59
CA ALA A 19 -2.12 -18.86 -25.23
C ALA A 19 -2.80 -18.02 -24.13
N THR A 20 -3.55 -16.98 -24.50
CA THR A 20 -4.15 -16.01 -23.56
C THR A 20 -5.66 -16.21 -23.35
N MET A 21 -6.28 -17.23 -23.92
CA MET A 21 -7.73 -17.46 -23.79
C MET A 21 -8.14 -18.68 -22.93
N ALA A 22 -7.30 -19.14 -22.01
CA ALA A 22 -7.68 -20.22 -21.08
C ALA A 22 -7.57 -19.82 -19.60
N ALA A 23 -7.65 -18.53 -19.27
CA ALA A 23 -7.61 -18.04 -17.89
C ALA A 23 -8.75 -17.07 -17.60
N SER A 24 -9.96 -17.46 -17.92
CA SER A 24 -11.12 -16.69 -17.49
C SER A 24 -12.30 -17.64 -17.30
N VAL A 25 -12.53 -18.04 -16.08
CA VAL A 25 -13.79 -18.22 -15.37
C VAL A 25 -13.47 -18.88 -14.03
N PHE A 26 -13.00 -18.10 -13.09
CA PHE A 26 -13.31 -18.18 -11.66
C PHE A 26 -12.75 -16.88 -11.06
N ALA A 27 -13.54 -15.81 -11.19
CA ALA A 27 -13.34 -14.60 -10.43
C ALA A 27 -13.50 -14.99 -8.95
N GLY A 28 -12.36 -15.16 -8.27
CA GLY A 28 -12.34 -15.40 -6.84
C GLY A 28 -13.18 -14.35 -6.15
N LEU A 29 -14.05 -14.78 -5.27
CA LEU A 29 -14.76 -13.94 -4.32
C LEU A 29 -13.73 -13.10 -3.55
N ARG A 30 -13.41 -11.91 -4.08
CA ARG A 30 -12.76 -10.85 -3.30
C ARG A 30 -13.81 -10.38 -2.31
N HIS A 31 -13.78 -10.94 -1.11
CA HIS A 31 -14.61 -10.45 -0.04
C HIS A 31 -14.04 -9.10 0.37
N THR A 32 -14.75 -8.03 0.00
CA THR A 32 -14.59 -6.72 0.66
C THR A 32 -14.60 -6.98 2.17
N THR A 33 -13.64 -6.40 2.88
CA THR A 33 -13.53 -6.52 4.33
C THR A 33 -14.80 -5.95 4.96
N GLN A 34 -15.84 -6.78 5.13
CA GLN A 34 -16.94 -6.42 6.01
C GLN A 34 -16.44 -6.69 7.43
N LEU A 35 -16.11 -5.62 8.14
CA LEU A 35 -16.03 -5.67 9.59
C LEU A 35 -17.45 -5.97 10.08
N ASN A 36 -17.76 -7.26 10.32
CA ASN A 36 -19.03 -7.68 10.89
C ASN A 36 -19.16 -7.11 12.31
N ALA A 37 -19.82 -5.98 12.43
CA ALA A 37 -20.06 -5.30 13.68
C ALA A 37 -21.56 -5.20 13.94
N ALA A 38 -22.01 -5.87 14.97
CA ALA A 38 -23.29 -5.59 15.60
C ALA A 38 -23.24 -4.18 16.21
N GLY A 39 -23.89 -3.21 15.58
CA GLY A 39 -24.02 -1.82 16.02
C GLY A 39 -23.68 -0.85 14.89
N ALA A 40 -24.65 -0.09 14.39
CA ALA A 40 -24.65 0.94 13.35
C ALA A 40 -23.35 1.05 12.52
N SER A 41 -23.09 0.05 11.70
CA SER A 41 -22.05 0.05 10.68
C SER A 41 -22.44 1.04 9.58
N SER A 42 -21.53 1.91 9.17
CA SER A 42 -21.69 2.65 7.93
C SER A 42 -21.89 1.64 6.79
N SER A 43 -22.75 1.93 5.83
CA SER A 43 -22.95 1.09 4.62
C SER A 43 -21.71 1.04 3.72
N ARG A 44 -20.63 1.71 4.12
CA ARG A 44 -19.39 1.86 3.36
C ARG A 44 -18.52 0.62 3.40
N LYS A 45 -17.82 0.40 2.29
CA LYS A 45 -16.86 -0.67 2.12
C LYS A 45 -15.44 -0.11 2.19
N LEU A 46 -14.50 -0.93 2.63
CA LEU A 46 -13.09 -0.59 2.63
C LEU A 46 -12.46 -1.07 1.31
N PHE A 47 -11.82 -0.13 0.62
CA PHE A 47 -11.06 -0.38 -0.60
C PHE A 47 -9.59 -0.01 -0.40
N TRP A 48 -8.71 -0.76 -1.07
CA TRP A 48 -7.26 -0.60 -0.99
C TRP A 48 -6.69 -0.14 -2.32
N GLY A 49 -5.88 0.90 -2.28
CA GLY A 49 -5.30 1.45 -3.50
C GLY A 49 -3.98 2.16 -3.31
N ASP A 50 -3.46 2.66 -4.42
CA ASP A 50 -2.24 3.44 -4.53
C ASP A 50 -2.50 4.66 -5.42
N LEU A 51 -2.21 5.86 -4.92
CA LEU A 51 -2.44 7.12 -5.62
C LEU A 51 -1.15 7.75 -6.16
N HIS A 52 0.00 7.12 -5.95
CA HIS A 52 1.29 7.66 -6.35
C HIS A 52 2.25 6.52 -6.73
N ASN A 53 2.53 6.41 -8.02
CA ASN A 53 3.42 5.40 -8.58
C ASN A 53 3.90 5.78 -9.97
N HIS A 54 5.05 5.22 -10.37
CA HIS A 54 5.78 5.57 -11.57
C HIS A 54 6.08 4.35 -12.44
N ASN A 55 6.33 4.58 -13.72
CA ASN A 55 6.81 3.58 -14.67
C ASN A 55 7.56 4.26 -15.84
N ALA A 56 7.84 3.52 -16.89
CA ALA A 56 8.60 4.04 -18.04
C ALA A 56 7.86 5.13 -18.85
N VAL A 57 6.57 5.37 -18.56
CA VAL A 57 5.88 6.58 -19.05
C VAL A 57 6.20 7.70 -18.06
N GLY A 58 7.37 8.30 -18.21
CA GLY A 58 7.95 9.26 -17.28
C GLY A 58 9.43 8.96 -17.01
N TYR A 59 9.84 8.97 -15.76
CA TYR A 59 11.22 8.75 -15.32
C TYR A 59 11.32 7.52 -14.39
N ALA A 60 10.91 6.38 -14.80
CA ALA A 60 11.00 5.17 -13.96
C ALA A 60 11.13 3.92 -14.84
N LYS A 61 10.96 2.74 -14.29
CA LYS A 61 11.10 1.46 -14.98
C LYS A 61 9.75 0.74 -15.10
N GLY A 62 9.67 -0.16 -16.06
CA GLY A 62 8.49 -1.00 -16.32
C GLY A 62 7.47 -0.33 -17.23
N SER A 63 6.77 -1.12 -18.02
CA SER A 63 5.70 -0.63 -18.89
C SER A 63 4.44 -0.28 -18.10
N LEU A 64 3.61 0.61 -18.64
CA LEU A 64 2.30 0.92 -18.08
C LEU A 64 1.39 -0.31 -18.07
N GLU A 65 1.47 -1.14 -19.11
CA GLU A 65 0.79 -2.43 -19.20
C GLU A 65 1.11 -3.32 -18.00
N ARG A 66 2.40 -3.43 -17.66
CA ARG A 66 2.87 -4.19 -16.49
C ARG A 66 2.32 -3.60 -15.19
N SER A 67 2.39 -2.28 -15.03
CA SER A 67 1.89 -1.60 -13.82
C SER A 67 0.39 -1.84 -13.62
N ILE A 68 -0.42 -1.77 -14.67
CA ILE A 68 -1.85 -2.06 -14.64
C ILE A 68 -2.11 -3.52 -14.22
N ASP A 69 -1.37 -4.48 -14.80
CA ASP A 69 -1.52 -5.90 -14.48
C ASP A 69 -1.20 -6.19 -13.01
N LEU A 70 -0.10 -5.60 -12.51
CA LEU A 70 0.32 -5.75 -11.12
C LEU A 70 -0.70 -5.11 -10.16
N ALA A 71 -1.11 -3.86 -10.41
CA ALA A 71 -2.12 -3.20 -9.61
C ALA A 71 -3.41 -4.01 -9.53
N ARG A 72 -3.93 -4.46 -10.67
CA ARG A 72 -5.16 -5.27 -10.74
C ARG A 72 -5.05 -6.59 -9.98
N ALA A 73 -3.86 -7.16 -9.86
CA ALA A 73 -3.66 -8.43 -9.17
C ALA A 73 -3.86 -8.34 -7.65
N HIS A 74 -3.64 -7.17 -7.05
CA HIS A 74 -3.65 -7.04 -5.58
C HIS A 74 -4.29 -5.76 -5.03
N LEU A 75 -4.59 -4.74 -5.84
CA LEU A 75 -5.30 -3.52 -5.43
C LEU A 75 -6.75 -3.50 -5.94
N ASP A 76 -7.60 -2.72 -5.30
CA ASP A 76 -8.95 -2.43 -5.77
C ASP A 76 -8.93 -1.23 -6.73
N PHE A 77 -8.04 -0.27 -6.51
CA PHE A 77 -7.85 0.89 -7.38
C PHE A 77 -6.41 1.37 -7.39
N PHE A 78 -6.02 2.12 -8.42
CA PHE A 78 -4.78 2.89 -8.42
C PHE A 78 -4.92 4.15 -9.27
N ALA A 79 -4.05 5.12 -9.06
CA ALA A 79 -3.87 6.25 -9.96
C ALA A 79 -2.44 6.22 -10.51
N PHE A 80 -2.29 6.23 -11.82
CA PHE A 80 -0.97 6.42 -12.43
C PHE A 80 -0.59 7.90 -12.34
N THR A 81 0.58 8.20 -11.77
CA THR A 81 1.06 9.58 -11.55
C THR A 81 2.51 9.75 -12.00
N GLY A 82 2.80 9.34 -13.23
CA GLY A 82 4.16 9.48 -13.78
C GLY A 82 4.67 10.92 -13.76
N HIS A 83 5.98 11.08 -13.66
CA HIS A 83 6.66 12.38 -13.67
C HIS A 83 6.38 13.17 -14.95
N ALA A 84 5.78 14.37 -14.84
CA ALA A 84 5.31 15.13 -15.99
C ALA A 84 6.11 16.41 -16.28
N SER A 85 6.58 17.11 -15.24
CA SER A 85 7.34 18.35 -15.41
C SER A 85 8.10 18.76 -14.15
N TRP A 86 9.16 19.53 -14.31
CA TRP A 86 9.91 20.18 -13.24
C TRP A 86 10.48 21.51 -13.76
N HIS A 87 9.72 22.59 -13.69
CA HIS A 87 10.05 23.88 -14.30
C HIS A 87 11.27 24.57 -13.70
N ASP A 88 11.45 24.45 -12.39
CA ASP A 88 12.56 25.01 -11.63
C ASP A 88 13.63 23.96 -11.30
N MET A 89 13.75 22.92 -12.16
CA MET A 89 14.71 21.83 -12.02
C MET A 89 16.14 22.38 -11.94
N PRO A 90 16.89 22.05 -10.89
CA PRO A 90 18.28 22.45 -10.79
C PRO A 90 19.12 21.79 -11.88
N LYS A 91 20.18 22.46 -12.31
CA LYS A 91 21.13 21.87 -13.23
C LYS A 91 21.82 20.67 -12.60
N MET A 92 21.62 19.50 -13.17
CA MET A 92 22.23 18.26 -12.70
C MET A 92 23.46 17.90 -13.54
N THR A 93 24.42 17.22 -12.91
CA THR A 93 25.64 16.74 -13.59
C THR A 93 25.41 15.44 -14.34
N GLY A 94 26.20 15.20 -15.40
CA GLY A 94 26.15 14.00 -16.23
C GLY A 94 24.80 13.83 -16.94
N ASP A 95 24.43 12.58 -17.17
CA ASP A 95 23.22 12.22 -17.92
C ASP A 95 21.92 12.38 -17.13
N ARG A 96 22.01 12.62 -15.82
CA ARG A 96 20.84 12.66 -14.92
C ARG A 96 19.82 13.73 -15.37
N HIS A 97 20.29 14.90 -15.78
CA HIS A 97 19.42 15.97 -16.27
C HIS A 97 18.59 15.52 -17.49
N MET A 98 19.25 14.87 -18.45
CA MET A 98 18.60 14.39 -19.66
C MET A 98 17.67 13.22 -19.43
N ILE A 99 17.95 12.38 -18.44
CA ILE A 99 17.04 11.29 -18.04
C ILE A 99 15.69 11.87 -17.60
N TRP A 100 15.69 12.91 -16.76
CA TRP A 100 14.47 13.61 -16.35
C TRP A 100 13.76 14.27 -17.53
N VAL A 101 14.48 15.05 -18.34
CA VAL A 101 13.91 15.74 -19.52
C VAL A 101 13.28 14.75 -20.49
N ASN A 102 13.95 13.63 -20.75
CA ASN A 102 13.42 12.58 -21.63
C ASN A 102 12.18 11.90 -21.02
N GLY A 103 12.16 11.72 -19.70
CA GLY A 103 11.00 11.19 -18.98
C GLY A 103 9.78 12.11 -19.13
N PHE A 104 9.94 13.42 -18.92
CA PHE A 104 8.84 14.39 -19.09
C PHE A 104 8.32 14.43 -20.53
N LYS A 105 9.25 14.36 -21.50
CA LYS A 105 8.88 14.28 -22.92
C LYS A 105 8.09 13.00 -23.20
N ALA A 106 8.56 11.84 -22.73
CA ALA A 106 7.86 10.57 -22.89
C ALA A 106 6.46 10.62 -22.26
N HIS A 107 6.31 11.21 -21.07
CA HIS A 107 5.01 11.39 -20.42
C HIS A 107 4.05 12.19 -21.30
N SER A 108 4.50 13.34 -21.81
CA SER A 108 3.68 14.21 -22.66
C SER A 108 3.28 13.53 -23.98
N GLU A 109 4.21 12.85 -24.64
CA GLU A 109 3.97 12.13 -25.90
C GLU A 109 2.99 10.96 -25.71
N HIS A 110 3.01 10.29 -24.56
CA HIS A 110 2.17 9.15 -24.27
C HIS A 110 0.86 9.49 -23.58
N TRP A 111 0.58 10.76 -23.22
CA TRP A 111 -0.60 11.16 -22.45
C TRP A 111 -1.91 10.58 -22.98
N ASN A 112 -2.16 10.74 -24.29
CA ASN A 112 -3.37 10.22 -24.92
C ASN A 112 -3.45 8.68 -24.95
N LYS A 113 -2.32 7.99 -25.05
CA LYS A 113 -2.26 6.52 -24.95
C LYS A 113 -2.56 6.08 -23.52
N THR A 114 -1.92 6.72 -22.54
CA THR A 114 -2.10 6.48 -21.11
C THR A 114 -3.57 6.61 -20.70
N ARG A 115 -4.22 7.69 -21.10
CA ARG A 115 -5.66 7.92 -20.84
C ARG A 115 -6.51 6.74 -21.29
N ARG A 116 -6.37 6.34 -22.57
CA ARG A 116 -7.14 5.20 -23.13
C ARG A 116 -6.88 3.90 -22.39
N MET A 117 -5.62 3.61 -22.08
CA MET A 117 -5.25 2.38 -21.39
C MET A 117 -5.85 2.29 -19.99
N LEU A 118 -5.85 3.40 -19.24
CA LEU A 118 -6.44 3.44 -17.90
C LEU A 118 -7.98 3.34 -17.95
N GLN A 119 -8.62 3.96 -18.95
CA GLN A 119 -10.07 3.80 -19.19
C GLN A 119 -10.43 2.33 -19.49
N GLU A 120 -9.67 1.69 -20.39
CA GLU A 120 -9.86 0.28 -20.76
C GLU A 120 -9.56 -0.68 -19.59
N ALA A 121 -8.65 -0.28 -18.70
CA ALA A 121 -8.30 -1.07 -17.53
C ALA A 121 -9.38 -1.05 -16.43
N THR A 122 -10.20 0.00 -16.39
CA THR A 122 -11.25 0.17 -15.38
C THR A 122 -12.40 -0.79 -15.62
N THR A 123 -12.84 -1.46 -14.54
CA THR A 123 -13.94 -2.43 -14.54
C THR A 123 -14.80 -2.24 -13.28
N ASP A 124 -15.85 -3.05 -13.12
CA ASP A 124 -16.64 -3.11 -11.87
C ASP A 124 -15.84 -3.59 -10.64
N LYS A 125 -14.65 -4.17 -10.87
CA LYS A 125 -13.78 -4.75 -9.83
C LYS A 125 -12.44 -4.06 -9.66
N PHE A 126 -12.13 -3.09 -10.49
CA PHE A 126 -10.86 -2.38 -10.46
C PHE A 126 -11.00 -1.00 -11.08
N ALA A 127 -10.61 0.05 -10.33
CA ALA A 127 -10.61 1.41 -10.83
C ALA A 127 -9.19 1.89 -11.12
N ALA A 128 -8.94 2.28 -12.38
CA ALA A 128 -7.68 2.88 -12.81
C ALA A 128 -7.89 4.36 -13.11
N MET A 129 -7.26 5.23 -12.34
CA MET A 129 -7.42 6.68 -12.44
C MET A 129 -6.24 7.31 -13.17
N LEU A 130 -6.53 8.35 -13.93
CA LEU A 130 -5.55 9.14 -14.62
C LEU A 130 -4.94 10.18 -13.68
N GLY A 131 -3.63 10.36 -13.75
CA GLY A 131 -2.94 11.39 -13.02
C GLY A 131 -1.56 11.68 -13.58
N TYR A 132 -0.88 12.60 -12.97
CA TYR A 132 0.53 12.91 -13.20
C TYR A 132 1.15 13.57 -11.97
N GLU A 133 2.45 13.49 -11.85
CA GLU A 133 3.19 14.21 -10.83
C GLU A 133 3.82 15.47 -11.41
N TRP A 134 3.53 16.62 -10.79
CA TRP A 134 4.11 17.92 -11.08
C TRP A 134 5.14 18.26 -10.02
N HIS A 135 6.37 18.60 -10.43
CA HIS A 135 7.48 18.89 -9.54
C HIS A 135 7.82 20.36 -9.47
N SER A 136 8.26 20.78 -8.28
CA SER A 136 8.90 22.04 -8.06
C SER A 136 9.85 22.00 -6.88
N SER A 137 11.07 22.50 -7.07
CA SER A 137 12.03 22.70 -5.97
C SER A 137 11.48 23.66 -4.93
N VAL A 138 10.80 24.72 -5.36
CA VAL A 138 10.32 25.84 -4.52
C VAL A 138 8.97 25.53 -3.86
N PHE A 139 8.05 24.92 -4.61
CA PHE A 139 6.67 24.76 -4.17
C PHE A 139 6.37 23.36 -3.60
N GLY A 140 7.28 22.41 -3.77
CA GLY A 140 7.06 20.99 -3.48
C GLY A 140 6.36 20.28 -4.63
N ASP A 141 6.21 18.96 -4.49
CA ASP A 141 5.67 18.11 -5.52
C ASP A 141 4.21 17.78 -5.25
N TYR A 142 3.42 17.61 -6.33
CA TYR A 142 1.98 17.34 -6.26
C TYR A 142 1.56 16.24 -7.22
N CYS A 143 0.90 15.22 -6.70
CA CYS A 143 0.17 14.25 -7.50
C CYS A 143 -1.18 14.82 -7.91
N MET A 144 -1.34 15.07 -9.22
CA MET A 144 -2.60 15.50 -9.83
C MET A 144 -3.39 14.26 -10.24
N ILE A 145 -4.64 14.11 -9.77
CA ILE A 145 -5.46 12.93 -10.04
C ILE A 145 -6.86 13.37 -10.49
N PHE A 146 -7.40 12.68 -11.50
CA PHE A 146 -8.69 12.98 -12.11
C PHE A 146 -9.66 11.81 -11.93
N ASP A 147 -10.91 12.11 -11.57
CA ASP A 147 -12.01 11.13 -11.50
C ASP A 147 -12.68 10.90 -12.86
N GLN A 148 -12.35 11.74 -13.83
CA GLN A 148 -12.87 11.69 -15.20
C GLN A 148 -11.76 11.80 -16.21
N ASP A 149 -12.10 11.54 -17.47
CA ASP A 149 -11.16 11.71 -18.56
C ASP A 149 -10.68 13.17 -18.69
N GLN A 150 -9.37 13.36 -18.80
CA GLN A 150 -8.72 14.65 -18.92
C GLN A 150 -7.82 14.69 -20.16
N PRO A 151 -8.31 15.24 -21.30
CA PRO A 151 -7.51 15.29 -22.54
C PRO A 151 -6.35 16.28 -22.49
N GLU A 152 -6.46 17.33 -21.68
CA GLU A 152 -5.43 18.35 -21.54
C GLU A 152 -4.40 17.96 -20.48
N LEU A 153 -3.13 17.91 -20.84
CA LEU A 153 -2.02 17.82 -19.89
C LEU A 153 -1.54 19.25 -19.58
N PHE A 154 -1.90 19.75 -18.40
CA PHE A 154 -1.58 21.11 -17.98
C PHE A 154 -0.37 21.12 -17.04
N LEU A 155 0.73 21.73 -17.47
CA LEU A 155 2.03 21.75 -16.80
C LEU A 155 2.48 23.20 -16.53
N PRO A 156 1.89 23.91 -15.57
CA PRO A 156 2.20 25.30 -15.28
C PRO A 156 3.55 25.45 -14.57
N ASP A 157 4.09 26.67 -14.61
CA ASP A 157 5.32 27.08 -13.95
C ASP A 157 5.14 27.52 -12.49
N HIS A 158 3.91 27.54 -11.99
CA HIS A 158 3.60 28.03 -10.63
C HIS A 158 2.46 27.22 -10.01
N VAL A 159 2.62 26.86 -8.74
CA VAL A 159 1.69 26.02 -7.99
C VAL A 159 0.27 26.57 -7.93
N ASN A 160 0.06 27.89 -7.81
CA ASN A 160 -1.28 28.47 -7.80
C ASN A 160 -2.04 28.16 -9.09
N LYS A 161 -1.38 28.26 -10.26
CA LYS A 161 -1.99 27.89 -11.55
C LYS A 161 -2.37 26.40 -11.58
N LEU A 162 -1.52 25.53 -11.00
CA LEU A 162 -1.81 24.10 -10.88
C LEU A 162 -3.05 23.85 -10.02
N LEU A 163 -3.13 24.51 -8.84
CA LEU A 163 -4.23 24.35 -7.91
C LEU A 163 -5.54 24.97 -8.44
N ASP A 164 -5.46 26.09 -9.18
CA ASP A 164 -6.61 26.70 -9.87
C ASP A 164 -7.16 25.77 -10.96
N PHE A 165 -6.25 25.13 -11.72
CA PHE A 165 -6.63 24.11 -12.70
C PHE A 165 -7.27 22.88 -12.04
N ALA A 166 -6.69 22.38 -10.95
CA ALA A 166 -7.26 21.28 -10.18
C ALA A 166 -8.69 21.60 -9.70
N GLU A 167 -8.90 22.80 -9.17
CA GLU A 167 -10.23 23.24 -8.75
C GLU A 167 -11.23 23.32 -9.90
N ALA A 168 -10.82 23.92 -11.01
CA ALA A 168 -11.67 24.07 -12.20
C ALA A 168 -12.04 22.72 -12.83
N LYS A 169 -11.16 21.73 -12.79
CA LYS A 169 -11.40 20.38 -13.32
C LYS A 169 -11.99 19.40 -12.29
N GLY A 170 -12.16 19.81 -11.05
CA GLY A 170 -12.57 18.90 -9.98
C GLY A 170 -11.54 17.81 -9.71
N ALA A 171 -10.26 18.07 -9.94
CA ALA A 171 -9.17 17.14 -9.68
C ALA A 171 -8.72 17.19 -8.21
N LEU A 172 -7.95 16.19 -7.79
CA LEU A 172 -7.17 16.22 -6.56
C LEU A 172 -5.75 16.68 -6.88
N ALA A 173 -5.17 17.50 -6.02
CA ALA A 173 -3.76 17.87 -6.02
C ALA A 173 -3.19 17.48 -4.64
N ILE A 174 -2.54 16.33 -4.55
CA ILE A 174 -2.05 15.74 -3.30
C ILE A 174 -0.58 16.09 -3.15
N PRO A 175 -0.20 16.91 -2.14
CA PRO A 175 1.21 17.15 -1.87
C PRO A 175 1.85 15.94 -1.22
N HIS A 176 3.07 15.67 -1.60
CA HIS A 176 3.93 14.66 -0.97
C HIS A 176 5.28 15.25 -0.60
N HIS A 177 6.25 14.44 -0.15
CA HIS A 177 7.54 14.93 0.37
C HIS A 177 7.41 15.88 1.57
N LEU A 178 6.40 15.70 2.40
CA LEU A 178 6.07 16.63 3.49
C LEU A 178 7.25 16.90 4.44
N GLY A 179 8.10 15.93 4.68
CA GLY A 179 9.19 16.06 5.61
C GLY A 179 10.44 16.71 5.02
N TYR A 180 10.53 16.92 3.71
CA TYR A 180 11.68 17.59 3.10
C TYR A 180 11.60 19.11 3.30
N ALA A 181 12.74 19.80 3.14
CA ALA A 181 12.81 21.24 3.30
C ALA A 181 12.15 21.98 2.12
N GLU A 182 11.53 23.13 2.40
CA GLU A 182 11.13 24.09 1.36
C GLU A 182 12.36 24.50 0.53
N GLY A 183 12.17 24.63 -0.78
CA GLY A 183 13.27 24.89 -1.71
C GLY A 183 14.06 23.63 -2.12
N TRP A 184 13.75 22.48 -1.51
CA TRP A 184 14.35 21.17 -1.75
C TRP A 184 13.28 20.10 -2.06
N ARG A 185 12.28 20.49 -2.83
CA ARG A 185 11.11 19.66 -3.19
C ARG A 185 10.17 19.35 -2.02
N GLY A 186 10.44 19.80 -0.83
CA GLY A 186 9.53 19.66 0.32
C GLY A 186 8.26 20.49 0.12
N ALA A 187 7.14 19.97 0.61
CA ALA A 187 5.86 20.67 0.53
C ALA A 187 5.95 22.08 1.11
N ASN A 188 5.54 23.08 0.33
CA ASN A 188 5.51 24.47 0.76
C ASN A 188 4.14 24.84 1.30
N TRP A 189 3.98 24.76 2.61
CA TRP A 189 2.71 24.94 3.31
C TRP A 189 2.08 26.31 3.13
N LYS A 190 2.84 27.33 2.70
CA LYS A 190 2.30 28.64 2.35
C LYS A 190 1.30 28.58 1.19
N TYR A 191 1.48 27.62 0.29
CA TYR A 191 0.63 27.45 -0.89
C TYR A 191 -0.38 26.31 -0.72
N PHE A 192 -0.38 25.62 0.40
CA PHE A 192 -1.34 24.54 0.65
C PHE A 192 -2.78 25.07 0.64
N ARG A 193 -3.60 24.57 -0.29
CA ARG A 193 -4.96 25.07 -0.46
C ARG A 193 -5.99 24.36 0.43
N GLY A 194 -5.78 23.08 0.72
CA GLY A 194 -6.75 22.27 1.46
C GLY A 194 -8.09 22.07 0.74
N GLY A 195 -9.16 21.90 1.53
CA GLY A 195 -10.53 21.84 1.02
C GLY A 195 -10.78 20.69 0.05
N LYS A 196 -11.38 20.99 -1.11
CA LYS A 196 -11.69 19.98 -2.14
C LYS A 196 -10.50 19.65 -3.04
N VAL A 197 -9.53 20.56 -3.14
CA VAL A 197 -8.37 20.45 -4.03
C VAL A 197 -7.30 19.58 -3.41
N SER A 198 -6.90 19.89 -2.17
CA SER A 198 -5.88 19.12 -1.42
C SER A 198 -6.46 18.63 -0.08
N PRO A 199 -7.46 17.73 -0.10
CA PRO A 199 -8.12 17.28 1.11
C PRO A 199 -7.23 16.40 1.99
N VAL A 200 -6.21 15.79 1.41
CA VAL A 200 -5.31 14.81 2.03
C VAL A 200 -3.87 15.13 1.67
N VAL A 201 -2.94 14.60 2.46
CA VAL A 201 -1.50 14.66 2.21
C VAL A 201 -0.89 13.27 2.35
N GLU A 202 0.18 13.00 1.62
CA GLU A 202 0.90 11.73 1.69
C GLU A 202 1.86 11.73 2.89
N VAL A 203 1.58 10.87 3.88
CA VAL A 203 2.39 10.77 5.10
C VAL A 203 3.34 9.58 5.10
N MET A 204 3.22 8.68 4.12
CA MET A 204 4.07 7.51 3.97
C MET A 204 4.20 7.13 2.50
N SER A 205 5.43 6.90 2.05
CA SER A 205 5.78 6.30 0.75
C SER A 205 7.13 5.59 0.85
N GLU A 206 7.74 5.18 -0.28
CA GLU A 206 9.11 4.67 -0.30
C GLU A 206 10.11 5.68 0.28
N HIS A 207 9.81 6.98 0.24
CA HIS A 207 10.63 8.02 0.85
C HIS A 207 10.63 7.98 2.38
N GLY A 208 9.72 7.28 3.01
CA GLY A 208 9.60 7.14 4.46
C GLY A 208 8.35 7.83 5.04
N CYS A 209 8.30 7.95 6.36
CA CYS A 209 7.15 8.47 7.10
C CYS A 209 7.30 9.94 7.44
N ALA A 210 6.31 10.75 7.08
CA ALA A 210 6.23 12.19 7.33
C ALA A 210 5.23 12.59 8.41
N GLU A 211 4.71 11.68 9.22
CA GLU A 211 3.82 12.01 10.34
C GLU A 211 4.47 13.04 11.26
N HIS A 212 5.69 12.74 11.72
CA HIS A 212 6.55 13.63 12.50
C HIS A 212 8.02 13.27 12.29
N ASP A 213 8.95 14.07 12.81
CA ASP A 213 10.40 13.90 12.64
C ASP A 213 10.97 12.61 13.26
N ARG A 214 10.27 12.00 14.22
CA ARG A 214 10.62 10.73 14.86
C ARG A 214 9.70 9.57 14.46
N GLY A 215 9.10 9.65 13.29
CA GLY A 215 8.20 8.61 12.77
C GLY A 215 8.93 7.28 12.56
N PRO A 216 8.20 6.12 12.55
CA PRO A 216 8.82 4.79 12.51
C PRO A 216 9.49 4.57 11.20
N PHE A 217 9.33 4.94 10.10
CA PHE A 217 10.03 4.69 8.84
C PHE A 217 10.88 5.90 8.48
N ASP A 218 12.20 5.74 8.48
CA ASP A 218 13.13 6.80 8.17
C ASP A 218 13.01 7.27 6.72
N TYR A 219 13.24 8.57 6.50
CA TYR A 219 13.35 9.09 5.14
C TYR A 219 14.61 8.57 4.44
N ILE A 220 14.52 8.41 3.13
CA ILE A 220 15.65 8.09 2.27
C ILE A 220 16.72 9.19 2.46
N THR A 221 17.93 8.78 2.77
CA THR A 221 19.05 9.70 2.90
C THR A 221 19.62 10.00 1.51
N HIS A 222 19.28 11.17 0.98
CA HIS A 222 19.80 11.66 -0.31
C HIS A 222 19.92 13.20 -0.31
N SER A 223 19.91 13.85 -1.48
CA SER A 223 20.16 15.30 -1.60
C SER A 223 19.15 16.19 -0.88
N GLN A 224 17.93 15.72 -0.64
CA GLN A 224 16.91 16.46 0.12
C GLN A 224 17.11 16.35 1.65
N GLY A 225 17.98 15.47 2.11
CA GLY A 225 18.24 15.24 3.53
C GLY A 225 17.21 14.39 4.22
N GLY A 226 17.21 14.41 5.54
CA GLY A 226 16.23 13.73 6.37
C GLY A 226 14.98 14.56 6.63
N ARG A 227 14.13 14.11 7.55
CA ARG A 227 12.90 14.81 7.93
C ARG A 227 13.20 16.15 8.62
N LEU A 228 12.57 17.22 8.12
CA LEU A 228 12.57 18.54 8.74
C LEU A 228 11.32 18.67 9.62
N THR A 229 11.47 18.80 10.93
CA THR A 229 10.38 18.84 11.92
C THR A 229 9.23 19.77 11.52
N SER A 230 9.55 21.02 11.16
CA SER A 230 8.53 22.04 10.84
C SER A 230 7.68 21.70 9.62
N ASN A 231 8.15 20.79 8.75
CA ASN A 231 7.49 20.44 7.49
C ASN A 231 6.70 19.14 7.55
N THR A 232 6.86 18.35 8.61
CA THR A 232 6.07 17.13 8.83
C THR A 232 4.60 17.44 9.13
N ALA A 233 3.74 16.43 9.11
CA ALA A 233 2.28 16.59 9.23
C ALA A 233 1.83 17.20 10.57
N ILE A 234 2.33 16.71 11.71
CA ILE A 234 1.89 17.15 13.05
C ILE A 234 2.06 18.66 13.26
N PRO A 235 3.23 19.29 13.03
CA PRO A 235 3.38 20.73 13.20
C PRO A 235 2.41 21.55 12.34
N ASN A 236 2.01 21.04 11.19
CA ASN A 236 1.07 21.73 10.31
C ASN A 236 -0.38 21.55 10.73
N LEU A 237 -0.76 20.39 11.29
CA LEU A 237 -2.04 20.23 12.00
C LEU A 237 -2.12 21.16 13.22
N ASP A 238 -1.05 21.31 13.99
CA ASP A 238 -0.95 22.19 15.16
C ASP A 238 -1.12 23.68 14.81
N ARG A 239 -0.71 24.07 13.59
CA ARG A 239 -0.96 25.41 13.03
C ARG A 239 -2.41 25.62 12.60
N GLY A 240 -3.27 24.58 12.65
CA GLY A 240 -4.66 24.62 12.27
C GLY A 240 -4.95 24.23 10.84
N THR A 241 -3.97 23.76 10.08
CA THR A 241 -4.19 23.20 8.73
C THR A 241 -5.01 21.92 8.84
N ARG A 242 -5.98 21.72 7.95
CA ARG A 242 -6.89 20.57 7.99
C ARG A 242 -6.71 19.71 6.76
N PHE A 243 -6.26 18.47 6.95
CA PHE A 243 -6.04 17.47 5.90
C PHE A 243 -6.13 16.06 6.47
N GLY A 244 -6.56 15.11 5.65
CA GLY A 244 -6.49 13.69 5.97
C GLY A 244 -5.16 13.08 5.58
N PHE A 245 -4.97 11.81 5.93
CA PHE A 245 -3.76 11.05 5.66
C PHE A 245 -3.98 10.03 4.55
N VAL A 246 -3.02 9.95 3.64
CA VAL A 246 -2.87 8.88 2.65
C VAL A 246 -1.45 8.34 2.69
N ALA A 247 -1.29 7.11 2.23
CA ALA A 247 0.00 6.53 1.87
C ALA A 247 -0.09 6.01 0.44
N SER A 248 1.01 6.04 -0.25
CA SER A 248 1.15 5.51 -1.60
C SER A 248 2.54 4.90 -1.74
N SER A 249 2.78 4.09 -2.79
CA SER A 249 4.09 3.47 -2.91
C SER A 249 5.17 4.45 -3.35
N ASP A 250 4.87 5.36 -4.26
CA ASP A 250 5.87 6.18 -4.98
C ASP A 250 6.90 5.28 -5.71
N ASP A 251 6.50 4.04 -6.03
CA ASP A 251 7.37 3.02 -6.59
C ASP A 251 7.89 3.41 -7.98
N HIS A 252 9.21 3.28 -8.17
CA HIS A 252 9.91 3.60 -9.41
C HIS A 252 10.29 2.36 -10.25
N LEU A 253 9.81 1.18 -9.89
CA LEU A 253 9.98 -0.06 -10.65
C LEU A 253 8.70 -0.52 -11.34
N GLY A 254 7.68 0.34 -11.41
CA GLY A 254 6.40 0.06 -12.04
C GLY A 254 5.57 -0.98 -11.29
N TYR A 255 5.62 -0.95 -9.95
CA TYR A 255 4.92 -1.86 -9.08
C TYR A 255 3.97 -1.11 -8.13
N PRO A 256 2.79 -0.64 -8.60
CA PRO A 256 1.85 0.08 -7.75
C PRO A 256 1.48 -0.72 -6.49
N GLY A 257 1.55 -0.09 -5.31
CA GLY A 257 1.26 -0.72 -4.03
C GLY A 257 2.29 -1.74 -3.58
N ALA A 258 3.56 -1.57 -3.96
CA ALA A 258 4.67 -2.41 -3.50
C ALA A 258 4.68 -2.50 -1.97
N TYR A 259 4.79 -3.72 -1.46
CA TYR A 259 4.68 -4.00 -0.03
C TYR A 259 5.82 -3.36 0.76
N GLY A 260 5.45 -2.62 1.81
CA GLY A 260 6.41 -1.89 2.66
C GLY A 260 6.59 -0.43 2.28
N GLU A 261 6.19 0.00 1.08
CA GLU A 261 6.36 1.37 0.61
C GLU A 261 5.18 2.27 0.97
N GLY A 262 3.98 1.73 0.97
CA GLY A 262 2.76 2.44 1.36
C GLY A 262 1.53 1.94 0.60
N VAL A 263 0.39 1.96 1.28
CA VAL A 263 -0.91 1.61 0.69
C VAL A 263 -2.02 2.42 1.36
N LEU A 264 -3.02 2.79 0.58
CA LEU A 264 -4.14 3.61 1.01
C LEU A 264 -5.37 2.77 1.30
N GLY A 265 -5.97 2.94 2.49
CA GLY A 265 -7.33 2.48 2.79
C GLY A 265 -8.36 3.60 2.61
N VAL A 266 -9.45 3.33 1.89
CA VAL A 266 -10.54 4.27 1.63
C VAL A 266 -11.88 3.65 2.01
N TRP A 267 -12.65 4.33 2.88
CA TRP A 267 -14.03 3.97 3.19
C TRP A 267 -14.98 4.67 2.23
N ALA A 268 -15.42 3.97 1.18
CA ALA A 268 -16.31 4.48 0.13
C ALA A 268 -17.59 3.63 0.00
N ASP A 269 -18.61 4.19 -0.66
CA ASP A 269 -19.89 3.50 -0.84
C ASP A 269 -19.77 2.39 -1.90
N ASP A 270 -18.99 2.64 -2.96
CA ASP A 270 -18.65 1.69 -4.02
C ASP A 270 -17.26 1.97 -4.61
N LEU A 271 -16.83 1.16 -5.60
CA LEU A 271 -15.51 1.23 -6.23
C LEU A 271 -15.45 2.21 -7.42
N SER A 272 -16.50 2.96 -7.70
CA SER A 272 -16.45 3.96 -8.78
C SER A 272 -15.46 5.08 -8.45
N SER A 273 -14.78 5.61 -9.47
CA SER A 273 -13.87 6.75 -9.30
C SER A 273 -14.55 7.92 -8.58
N LYS A 274 -15.83 8.19 -8.90
CA LYS A 274 -16.64 9.22 -8.23
C LYS A 274 -16.76 8.96 -6.73
N SER A 275 -17.13 7.75 -6.32
CA SER A 275 -17.33 7.39 -4.90
C SER A 275 -16.00 7.42 -4.14
N LEU A 276 -14.90 6.98 -4.77
CA LEU A 276 -13.56 7.08 -4.21
C LEU A 276 -13.13 8.55 -4.02
N PHE A 277 -13.35 9.41 -5.01
CA PHE A 277 -13.05 10.85 -4.90
C PHE A 277 -13.87 11.54 -3.81
N GLU A 278 -15.16 11.24 -3.71
CA GLU A 278 -16.02 11.75 -2.63
C GLU A 278 -15.52 11.30 -1.25
N ALA A 279 -15.07 10.07 -1.13
CA ALA A 279 -14.48 9.54 0.11
C ALA A 279 -13.15 10.23 0.45
N ILE A 280 -12.25 10.41 -0.54
CA ILE A 280 -10.98 11.11 -0.35
C ILE A 280 -11.21 12.57 0.04
N ARG A 281 -12.13 13.28 -0.64
CA ARG A 281 -12.49 14.66 -0.30
C ARG A 281 -13.07 14.79 1.10
N ALA A 282 -13.81 13.80 1.54
CA ALA A 282 -14.33 13.73 2.90
C ALA A 282 -13.29 13.21 3.92
N ARG A 283 -12.05 12.98 3.49
CA ARG A 283 -10.95 12.47 4.32
C ARG A 283 -11.29 11.15 5.01
N ARG A 284 -12.16 10.33 4.40
CA ARG A 284 -12.47 8.97 4.85
C ARG A 284 -11.38 8.00 4.38
N THR A 285 -10.15 8.37 4.67
CA THR A 285 -8.92 7.74 4.22
C THR A 285 -8.01 7.49 5.40
N TYR A 286 -7.10 6.55 5.24
CA TYR A 286 -6.02 6.35 6.18
C TYR A 286 -4.80 5.71 5.49
N ALA A 287 -3.62 6.03 5.99
CA ALA A 287 -2.35 5.53 5.50
C ALA A 287 -2.03 4.18 6.16
N ALA A 288 -1.40 3.26 5.42
CA ALA A 288 -0.79 2.06 5.96
C ALA A 288 0.57 1.80 5.30
N SER A 289 1.53 1.27 6.06
CA SER A 289 2.91 1.10 5.59
C SER A 289 3.13 -0.13 4.70
N GLY A 290 2.18 -1.07 4.65
CA GLY A 290 2.30 -2.30 3.84
C GLY A 290 1.21 -3.31 4.16
N ASP A 291 1.15 -3.82 5.39
CA ASP A 291 0.02 -4.65 5.81
C ASP A 291 -1.30 -3.88 5.71
N ARG A 292 -2.33 -4.55 5.18
CA ARG A 292 -3.67 -3.97 5.06
C ARG A 292 -4.39 -4.02 6.40
N ILE A 293 -3.97 -3.15 7.31
CA ILE A 293 -4.56 -2.99 8.63
C ILE A 293 -5.87 -2.25 8.47
N ALA A 294 -7.02 -2.92 8.62
CA ALA A 294 -8.31 -2.26 8.57
C ALA A 294 -8.54 -1.41 9.82
N VAL A 295 -8.82 -0.12 9.65
CA VAL A 295 -9.03 0.83 10.74
C VAL A 295 -10.37 1.54 10.57
N GLU A 296 -11.22 1.45 11.57
CA GLU A 296 -12.42 2.27 11.73
C GLU A 296 -12.28 3.08 13.01
N PHE A 297 -12.40 4.40 12.88
CA PHE A 297 -12.27 5.33 13.99
C PHE A 297 -13.40 6.35 13.93
N THR A 298 -14.11 6.53 15.05
CA THR A 298 -15.13 7.55 15.18
C THR A 298 -14.94 8.36 16.46
N LEU A 299 -15.35 9.61 16.45
CA LEU A 299 -15.48 10.47 17.62
C LEU A 299 -16.91 10.98 17.72
N ASN A 300 -17.60 10.69 18.83
CA ASN A 300 -19.03 10.96 19.02
C ASN A 300 -19.88 10.50 17.81
N GLY A 301 -19.54 9.31 17.27
CA GLY A 301 -20.20 8.71 16.10
C GLY A 301 -19.86 9.34 14.75
N LYS A 302 -19.02 10.38 14.68
CA LYS A 302 -18.55 10.98 13.42
C LYS A 302 -17.28 10.24 12.94
N PRO A 303 -17.22 9.84 11.67
CA PRO A 303 -16.08 9.10 11.14
C PRO A 303 -14.83 9.97 10.97
N MET A 304 -13.68 9.32 10.77
CA MET A 304 -12.43 10.00 10.41
C MET A 304 -12.65 10.99 9.26
N GLY A 305 -11.91 12.09 9.26
CA GLY A 305 -12.02 13.20 8.32
C GLY A 305 -13.07 14.24 8.67
N SER A 306 -13.93 13.97 9.66
CA SER A 306 -15.02 14.88 10.05
C SER A 306 -14.53 16.12 10.80
N GLU A 307 -15.29 17.19 10.65
CA GLU A 307 -15.21 18.42 11.45
C GLU A 307 -16.49 18.56 12.25
N MET A 308 -16.40 18.87 13.53
CA MET A 308 -17.54 18.98 14.41
C MET A 308 -17.39 20.15 15.39
N PRO A 309 -18.51 20.73 15.87
CA PRO A 309 -18.46 21.77 16.89
C PRO A 309 -17.87 21.25 18.20
N PHE A 310 -17.47 22.16 19.06
CA PHE A 310 -16.95 21.83 20.38
C PHE A 310 -17.88 20.85 21.12
N ALA A 311 -17.30 19.85 21.73
CA ALA A 311 -17.94 18.91 22.64
C ALA A 311 -17.04 18.74 23.86
N SER A 312 -17.60 18.86 25.06
CA SER A 312 -16.89 18.69 26.34
C SER A 312 -16.61 17.20 26.62
N GLU A 313 -17.51 16.34 26.21
CA GLU A 313 -17.34 14.90 26.28
C GLU A 313 -17.07 14.35 24.88
N ARG A 314 -16.04 13.51 24.77
CA ARG A 314 -15.57 12.98 23.50
C ARG A 314 -15.39 11.48 23.62
N GLU A 315 -16.37 10.76 23.10
CA GLU A 315 -16.31 9.30 23.00
C GLU A 315 -15.58 8.90 21.72
N ILE A 316 -14.49 8.20 21.86
CA ILE A 316 -13.71 7.61 20.78
C ILE A 316 -14.05 6.12 20.70
N ASP A 317 -14.56 5.65 19.57
CA ASP A 317 -14.79 4.22 19.26
C ASP A 317 -13.80 3.80 18.17
N VAL A 318 -13.01 2.77 18.43
CA VAL A 318 -11.97 2.27 17.53
C VAL A 318 -12.17 0.78 17.29
N ARG A 319 -12.04 0.40 16.02
CA ARG A 319 -12.03 -0.99 15.56
C ARG A 319 -10.88 -1.19 14.60
N VAL A 320 -10.11 -2.23 14.84
CA VAL A 320 -8.93 -2.61 14.03
C VAL A 320 -9.01 -4.08 13.70
N GLU A 321 -8.69 -4.43 12.46
CA GLU A 321 -8.34 -5.80 12.07
C GLU A 321 -6.97 -5.78 11.36
N GLY A 322 -5.95 -6.31 12.02
CA GLY A 322 -4.59 -6.45 11.49
C GLY A 322 -4.43 -7.66 10.57
N GLN A 323 -3.34 -7.68 9.82
CA GLN A 323 -2.85 -8.87 9.12
C GLN A 323 -1.92 -9.72 10.00
N ASP A 324 -1.46 -9.15 11.09
CA ASP A 324 -0.65 -9.77 12.13
C ASP A 324 -1.17 -9.34 13.51
N SER A 325 -0.55 -9.83 14.59
CA SER A 325 -0.87 -9.38 15.95
C SER A 325 -0.73 -7.87 16.08
N VAL A 326 -1.77 -7.23 16.58
CA VAL A 326 -1.76 -5.81 16.91
C VAL A 326 -0.99 -5.62 18.21
N GLU A 327 0.12 -4.89 18.15
CA GLU A 327 0.91 -4.54 19.32
C GLU A 327 0.18 -3.52 20.18
N MET A 328 -0.21 -2.40 19.57
CA MET A 328 -0.95 -1.35 20.25
C MET A 328 -1.75 -0.47 19.30
N VAL A 329 -2.76 0.19 19.87
CA VAL A 329 -3.50 1.28 19.24
C VAL A 329 -3.35 2.52 20.11
N GLU A 330 -2.88 3.62 19.51
CA GLU A 330 -2.72 4.91 20.16
C GLU A 330 -3.82 5.87 19.71
N VAL A 331 -4.43 6.59 20.63
CA VAL A 331 -5.25 7.77 20.35
C VAL A 331 -4.38 9.00 20.55
N ILE A 332 -4.24 9.80 19.51
CA ILE A 332 -3.44 11.01 19.50
C ILE A 332 -4.38 12.23 19.48
N ARG A 333 -4.13 13.19 20.38
CA ARG A 333 -4.76 14.50 20.41
C ARG A 333 -3.69 15.57 20.31
N ASN A 334 -3.80 16.47 19.33
CA ASN A 334 -2.87 17.58 19.13
C ASN A 334 -1.40 17.11 19.18
N GLY A 335 -1.07 16.09 18.40
CA GLY A 335 0.28 15.53 18.31
C GLY A 335 0.76 14.71 19.53
N SER A 336 -0.05 14.61 20.58
CA SER A 336 0.31 13.88 21.81
C SER A 336 -0.54 12.66 22.02
N VAL A 337 0.07 11.52 22.41
CA VAL A 337 -0.66 10.30 22.75
C VAL A 337 -1.41 10.52 24.06
N VAL A 338 -2.74 10.40 24.01
CA VAL A 338 -3.62 10.57 25.17
C VAL A 338 -4.21 9.27 25.70
N HIS A 339 -4.19 8.20 24.89
CA HIS A 339 -4.60 6.86 25.32
C HIS A 339 -3.85 5.80 24.51
N ARG A 340 -3.57 4.67 25.16
CA ARG A 340 -3.03 3.45 24.54
C ARG A 340 -3.90 2.26 24.90
N TYR A 341 -4.14 1.43 23.90
CA TYR A 341 -4.80 0.14 24.05
C TYR A 341 -3.88 -0.97 23.57
N PHE A 342 -3.64 -1.94 24.41
CA PHE A 342 -2.82 -3.13 24.12
C PHE A 342 -3.74 -4.36 24.07
N PRO A 343 -3.96 -4.98 22.89
CA PRO A 343 -4.79 -6.18 22.81
C PRO A 343 -4.31 -7.32 23.71
N GLU A 344 -2.98 -7.44 23.92
CA GLU A 344 -2.40 -8.49 24.78
C GLU A 344 -2.89 -8.42 26.23
N ASP A 345 -3.17 -7.23 26.77
CA ASP A 345 -3.71 -7.05 28.13
C ASP A 345 -5.14 -7.62 28.27
N HIS A 346 -5.79 -7.92 27.16
CA HIS A 346 -7.18 -8.37 27.10
C HIS A 346 -7.33 -9.81 26.57
N LEU A 347 -6.23 -10.54 26.39
CA LEU A 347 -6.28 -11.93 25.95
C LEU A 347 -6.99 -12.82 26.97
N LYS A 348 -7.98 -13.58 26.48
CA LYS A 348 -8.75 -14.52 27.31
C LYS A 348 -8.19 -15.95 27.32
N GLY A 349 -6.90 -16.09 27.01
CA GLY A 349 -6.22 -17.38 26.89
C GLY A 349 -5.56 -17.58 25.53
N PRO A 350 -4.90 -18.73 25.33
CA PRO A 350 -4.24 -19.05 24.07
C PRO A 350 -5.27 -19.20 22.94
N LEU A 351 -4.80 -19.03 21.70
CA LEU A 351 -5.59 -19.35 20.50
C LEU A 351 -6.08 -20.80 20.59
N ALA A 352 -7.37 -21.01 20.37
CA ALA A 352 -7.99 -22.32 20.32
C ALA A 352 -8.70 -22.54 18.98
N LEU A 353 -8.58 -23.74 18.46
CA LEU A 353 -9.37 -24.22 17.33
C LEU A 353 -10.52 -25.10 17.86
N PRO A 354 -11.71 -25.14 17.23
CA PRO A 354 -12.03 -24.57 15.92
C PRO A 354 -12.19 -23.06 15.96
N GLY A 355 -11.95 -22.43 14.84
CA GLY A 355 -12.20 -21.01 14.66
C GLY A 355 -11.29 -20.35 13.61
N ARG A 356 -11.39 -19.02 13.59
CA ARG A 356 -10.65 -18.16 12.67
C ARG A 356 -9.22 -17.93 13.17
N ALA A 357 -8.26 -17.97 12.24
CA ALA A 357 -6.88 -17.62 12.49
C ALA A 357 -6.25 -16.99 11.22
N LYS A 358 -5.12 -16.29 11.40
CA LYS A 358 -4.28 -15.84 10.29
C LYS A 358 -2.99 -16.64 10.31
N CYS A 359 -2.56 -17.05 9.11
CA CYS A 359 -1.30 -17.76 8.86
C CYS A 359 -0.52 -16.99 7.82
N ARG A 360 0.71 -16.60 8.12
CA ARG A 360 1.62 -15.97 7.18
C ARG A 360 2.63 -17.00 6.68
N ILE A 361 2.77 -17.10 5.36
CA ILE A 361 3.79 -17.91 4.71
C ILE A 361 4.74 -16.94 4.04
N ARG A 362 5.96 -16.82 4.57
CA ARG A 362 7.01 -15.93 4.06
C ARG A 362 8.06 -16.77 3.35
N TYR A 363 8.56 -16.27 2.20
CA TYR A 363 9.48 -16.99 1.33
C TYR A 363 10.46 -16.04 0.65
N GLY A 364 11.53 -16.60 0.07
CA GLY A 364 12.59 -15.85 -0.62
C GLY A 364 13.78 -15.50 0.27
N TRP A 365 13.73 -15.89 1.53
CA TRP A 365 14.82 -15.75 2.46
C TRP A 365 15.93 -16.74 2.14
N GLY A 366 17.13 -16.25 1.93
CA GLY A 366 18.20 -17.16 1.50
C GLY A 366 19.55 -16.51 1.31
N PRO A 367 20.41 -17.09 0.46
CA PRO A 367 21.77 -16.64 0.34
C PRO A 367 21.88 -15.25 -0.26
N TRP A 368 22.93 -14.52 0.12
CA TRP A 368 23.29 -13.28 -0.54
C TRP A 368 23.56 -13.48 -2.02
N GLY A 369 23.30 -12.46 -2.81
CA GLY A 369 23.65 -12.44 -4.22
C GLY A 369 25.15 -12.70 -4.48
N GLN A 370 26.02 -12.41 -3.51
CA GLN A 370 27.45 -12.72 -3.58
C GLN A 370 27.77 -14.23 -3.47
N LEU A 371 26.90 -15.00 -2.80
CA LEU A 371 27.04 -16.45 -2.63
C LEU A 371 26.28 -17.25 -3.69
N ALA A 372 25.60 -16.58 -4.61
CA ALA A 372 24.77 -17.21 -5.61
C ALA A 372 25.07 -16.65 -7.00
N LEU A 373 25.09 -17.51 -8.00
CA LEU A 373 25.30 -17.13 -9.41
C LEU A 373 24.09 -16.37 -9.93
N ASP A 374 22.88 -16.84 -9.61
CA ASP A 374 21.63 -16.21 -10.00
C ASP A 374 21.09 -15.33 -8.87
N ARG A 375 20.64 -14.13 -9.21
CA ARG A 375 20.03 -13.20 -8.24
C ARG A 375 18.52 -13.34 -8.12
N VAL A 376 17.89 -14.10 -8.99
CA VAL A 376 16.44 -14.32 -9.02
C VAL A 376 16.14 -15.77 -8.66
N CYS A 377 15.20 -15.96 -7.75
CA CYS A 377 14.69 -17.26 -7.37
C CYS A 377 13.19 -17.32 -7.73
N PRO A 378 12.78 -18.18 -8.67
CA PRO A 378 11.37 -18.38 -8.98
C PRO A 378 10.74 -19.31 -7.94
N TRP A 379 9.60 -18.89 -7.39
CA TRP A 379 8.79 -19.71 -6.50
C TRP A 379 7.51 -20.14 -7.23
N ASP A 380 7.18 -21.43 -7.16
CA ASP A 380 5.91 -22.03 -7.57
C ASP A 380 5.44 -22.94 -6.43
N MET A 381 4.39 -22.50 -5.73
CA MET A 381 3.86 -23.18 -4.56
C MET A 381 2.37 -23.44 -4.70
N THR A 382 1.92 -24.57 -4.15
CA THR A 382 0.51 -24.84 -3.89
C THR A 382 0.30 -24.90 -2.38
N ILE A 383 -0.67 -24.14 -1.87
CA ILE A 383 -1.00 -24.07 -0.44
C ILE A 383 -2.37 -24.70 -0.27
N LYS A 384 -2.47 -25.79 0.51
CA LYS A 384 -3.69 -26.55 0.73
C LYS A 384 -4.05 -26.56 2.21
N LEU A 385 -5.34 -26.45 2.49
CA LEU A 385 -5.90 -26.53 3.84
C LEU A 385 -6.89 -27.69 3.94
N HIS A 386 -6.55 -28.70 4.72
CA HIS A 386 -7.43 -29.82 5.04
C HIS A 386 -8.12 -29.55 6.37
N GLY A 387 -9.41 -29.85 6.48
CA GLY A 387 -10.19 -29.61 7.69
C GLY A 387 -10.55 -28.15 7.95
N GLY A 388 -10.47 -27.28 6.92
CA GLY A 388 -10.82 -25.87 6.99
C GLY A 388 -11.00 -25.24 5.62
N THR A 389 -11.19 -23.92 5.60
CA THR A 389 -11.29 -23.12 4.36
C THR A 389 -10.50 -21.81 4.50
N PHE A 390 -9.92 -21.37 3.39
CA PHE A 390 -9.41 -20.01 3.27
C PHE A 390 -10.59 -19.05 3.14
N GLN A 391 -10.60 -18.01 3.95
CA GLN A 391 -11.58 -16.93 3.90
C GLN A 391 -11.06 -15.76 3.08
N ARG A 392 -9.77 -15.50 3.19
CA ARG A 392 -9.04 -14.44 2.47
C ARG A 392 -7.58 -14.86 2.31
N ALA A 393 -6.96 -14.44 1.22
CA ALA A 393 -5.53 -14.56 1.02
C ALA A 393 -5.00 -13.25 0.42
N ILE A 394 -3.95 -12.69 1.00
CA ILE A 394 -3.38 -11.40 0.62
C ILE A 394 -1.90 -11.60 0.35
N GLY A 395 -1.46 -11.21 -0.86
CA GLY A 395 -0.05 -11.15 -1.21
C GLY A 395 0.61 -9.91 -0.58
N CYS A 396 1.76 -10.12 0.04
CA CYS A 396 2.67 -9.10 0.52
C CYS A 396 3.89 -9.11 -0.41
N PHE A 397 3.76 -8.42 -1.56
CA PHE A 397 4.71 -8.52 -2.66
C PHE A 397 5.49 -7.22 -2.81
N GLN A 398 6.80 -7.34 -2.75
CA GLN A 398 7.74 -6.25 -3.02
C GLN A 398 7.99 -6.12 -4.54
N ASN A 399 8.51 -4.96 -4.96
CA ASN A 399 8.86 -4.64 -6.33
C ASN A 399 10.08 -5.40 -6.88
N ALA A 400 10.94 -5.95 -6.02
CA ALA A 400 12.12 -6.73 -6.41
C ALA A 400 11.80 -8.24 -6.59
N PRO A 401 12.44 -8.91 -7.57
CA PRO A 401 13.32 -8.37 -8.60
C PRO A 401 12.56 -7.65 -9.71
N PHE A 402 13.17 -6.60 -10.26
CA PHE A 402 12.62 -5.99 -11.46
C PHE A 402 12.82 -6.88 -12.70
N GLY A 403 11.77 -7.02 -13.49
CA GLY A 403 11.77 -7.67 -14.78
C GLY A 403 10.44 -7.43 -15.49
N GLU A 404 10.48 -7.07 -16.77
CA GLU A 404 9.28 -6.72 -17.52
C GLU A 404 8.24 -7.85 -17.57
N THR A 405 8.71 -9.09 -17.55
CA THR A 405 7.88 -10.30 -17.59
C THR A 405 7.54 -10.86 -16.20
N TYR A 406 8.16 -10.36 -15.15
CA TYR A 406 7.93 -10.88 -13.80
C TYR A 406 6.57 -10.43 -13.27
N ARG A 407 5.86 -11.39 -12.69
CA ARG A 407 4.55 -11.20 -12.04
C ARG A 407 4.53 -11.98 -10.73
N ASP A 408 3.91 -11.38 -9.74
CA ASP A 408 3.47 -12.09 -8.54
C ASP A 408 2.01 -12.47 -8.74
N THR A 409 1.70 -13.74 -8.67
CA THR A 409 0.34 -14.24 -8.86
C THR A 409 -0.08 -15.12 -7.70
N LEU A 410 -1.23 -14.79 -7.10
CA LEU A 410 -1.88 -15.59 -6.08
C LEU A 410 -3.27 -15.97 -6.59
N THR A 411 -3.43 -17.23 -6.96
CA THR A 411 -4.65 -17.73 -7.59
C THR A 411 -5.43 -18.62 -6.63
N TRP A 412 -6.72 -18.37 -6.49
CA TRP A 412 -7.67 -19.25 -5.83
C TRP A 412 -8.02 -20.41 -6.76
N VAL A 413 -7.65 -21.63 -6.38
CA VAL A 413 -8.01 -22.86 -7.10
C VAL A 413 -9.33 -23.39 -6.56
N SER A 414 -9.48 -23.37 -5.23
CA SER A 414 -10.70 -23.76 -4.52
C SER A 414 -10.76 -23.06 -3.16
N PRO A 415 -11.84 -23.19 -2.37
CA PRO A 415 -11.86 -22.70 -0.99
C PRO A 415 -10.79 -23.29 -0.07
N THR A 416 -10.16 -24.38 -0.49
CA THR A 416 -9.13 -25.10 0.29
C THR A 416 -7.77 -25.13 -0.41
N GLU A 417 -7.60 -24.46 -1.56
CA GLU A 417 -6.36 -24.50 -2.33
C GLU A 417 -6.04 -23.17 -2.98
N LEU A 418 -4.82 -22.70 -2.75
CA LEU A 418 -4.23 -21.52 -3.37
C LEU A 418 -2.99 -21.92 -4.17
N ARG A 419 -2.72 -21.23 -5.28
CA ARG A 419 -1.49 -21.35 -6.04
C ARG A 419 -0.76 -20.00 -6.05
N LEU A 420 0.52 -20.03 -5.73
CA LEU A 420 1.43 -18.89 -5.71
C LEU A 420 2.51 -19.09 -6.76
N GLN A 421 2.71 -18.10 -7.62
CA GLN A 421 3.88 -17.98 -8.47
C GLN A 421 4.47 -16.60 -8.29
N SER A 422 5.74 -16.53 -7.91
CA SER A 422 6.36 -15.26 -7.50
C SER A 422 7.88 -15.37 -7.61
N PRO A 423 8.58 -14.42 -8.26
CA PRO A 423 10.02 -14.34 -8.18
C PRO A 423 10.45 -13.58 -6.92
N THR A 424 11.54 -14.00 -6.28
CA THR A 424 12.23 -13.21 -5.27
C THR A 424 13.65 -12.88 -5.72
N ALA A 425 14.15 -11.70 -5.33
CA ALA A 425 15.56 -11.36 -5.49
C ALA A 425 16.34 -11.93 -4.32
N ARG A 426 17.57 -12.40 -4.58
CA ARG A 426 18.53 -12.63 -3.49
C ARG A 426 19.07 -11.29 -3.04
N SER A 427 19.15 -11.09 -1.73
CA SER A 427 19.65 -9.88 -1.14
C SER A 427 21.07 -9.53 -1.60
N GLY A 428 21.33 -8.27 -1.88
CA GLY A 428 22.68 -7.76 -2.10
C GLY A 428 23.47 -7.58 -0.80
N SER A 429 22.75 -7.52 0.33
CA SER A 429 23.28 -7.33 1.68
C SER A 429 22.43 -8.12 2.68
N TYR A 430 23.04 -8.60 3.76
CA TYR A 430 22.30 -9.26 4.87
C TYR A 430 21.34 -8.32 5.61
N ARG A 431 21.37 -7.02 5.33
CA ARG A 431 20.46 -6.01 5.90
C ARG A 431 19.19 -5.80 5.07
N GLU A 432 19.20 -6.22 3.82
CA GLU A 432 18.04 -6.15 2.95
C GLU A 432 17.14 -7.35 3.19
N ASP A 433 15.85 -7.14 3.33
CA ASP A 433 14.86 -8.21 3.41
C ASP A 433 14.32 -8.53 2.01
N PRO A 434 14.74 -9.63 1.36
CA PRO A 434 14.30 -10.00 0.02
C PRO A 434 12.98 -10.76 0.05
N THR A 435 12.37 -10.96 1.22
CA THR A 435 11.23 -11.86 1.36
C THR A 435 9.94 -11.26 0.83
N LYS A 436 9.09 -12.15 0.33
CA LYS A 436 7.67 -11.89 0.07
C LYS A 436 6.83 -12.82 0.93
N ALA A 437 5.54 -12.55 1.04
CA ALA A 437 4.66 -13.38 1.85
C ALA A 437 3.25 -13.49 1.27
N VAL A 438 2.52 -14.48 1.76
CA VAL A 438 1.06 -14.58 1.65
C VAL A 438 0.48 -14.68 3.05
N VAL A 439 -0.50 -13.83 3.37
CA VAL A 439 -1.27 -13.92 4.60
C VAL A 439 -2.61 -14.60 4.29
N CYS A 440 -2.81 -15.77 4.84
CA CYS A 440 -4.03 -16.56 4.72
C CYS A 440 -4.91 -16.36 5.97
N ASP A 441 -6.15 -15.92 5.75
CA ASP A 441 -7.19 -15.90 6.77
C ASP A 441 -7.97 -17.23 6.67
N VAL A 442 -7.97 -18.02 7.71
CA VAL A 442 -8.50 -19.38 7.69
C VAL A 442 -9.61 -19.56 8.73
N GLU A 443 -10.60 -20.35 8.39
CA GLU A 443 -11.56 -20.93 9.33
C GLU A 443 -11.29 -22.44 9.40
N ALA A 444 -10.91 -22.95 10.57
CA ALA A 444 -10.35 -24.28 10.66
C ALA A 444 -10.89 -25.10 11.86
N LYS A 445 -10.92 -26.43 11.66
CA LYS A 445 -11.19 -27.43 12.71
C LYS A 445 -9.96 -27.69 13.57
N PRO A 446 -10.10 -28.34 14.76
CA PRO A 446 -8.97 -28.62 15.63
C PRO A 446 -7.88 -29.49 15.01
N ASP A 447 -8.26 -30.41 14.13
CA ASP A 447 -7.42 -31.38 13.44
C ASP A 447 -6.97 -30.91 12.03
N ALA A 448 -7.24 -29.65 11.70
CA ALA A 448 -6.89 -29.10 10.39
C ALA A 448 -5.38 -29.14 10.12
N GLU A 449 -5.02 -29.38 8.87
CA GLU A 449 -3.63 -29.43 8.39
C GLU A 449 -3.40 -28.46 7.24
N LEU A 450 -2.30 -27.73 7.31
CA LEU A 450 -1.79 -26.89 6.23
C LEU A 450 -0.66 -27.61 5.52
N THR A 451 -0.78 -27.76 4.20
CA THR A 451 0.25 -28.32 3.34
C THR A 451 0.76 -27.27 2.35
N VAL A 452 2.07 -27.08 2.31
CA VAL A 452 2.76 -26.25 1.32
C VAL A 452 3.59 -27.17 0.40
N GLU A 453 3.17 -27.24 -0.86
CA GLU A 453 3.86 -28.00 -1.90
C GLU A 453 4.66 -27.01 -2.75
N VAL A 454 5.98 -27.10 -2.72
CA VAL A 454 6.89 -26.26 -3.50
C VAL A 454 7.38 -27.07 -4.71
N ARG A 455 7.28 -26.50 -5.92
CA ARG A 455 7.85 -27.07 -7.15
C ARG A 455 9.21 -26.46 -7.47
N THR A 456 9.32 -25.17 -7.34
CA THR A 456 10.55 -24.39 -7.49
C THR A 456 10.75 -23.48 -6.28
N PRO A 457 12.00 -23.23 -5.83
CA PRO A 457 13.31 -23.57 -6.45
C PRO A 457 13.72 -25.05 -6.35
N ALA A 458 13.11 -25.82 -5.47
CA ALA A 458 13.33 -27.27 -5.35
C ALA A 458 12.02 -27.95 -4.92
N ALA A 459 11.78 -29.17 -5.38
CA ALA A 459 10.58 -29.91 -5.01
C ALA A 459 10.60 -30.27 -3.52
N LYS A 460 9.58 -29.82 -2.77
CA LYS A 460 9.42 -30.11 -1.35
C LYS A 460 7.95 -30.02 -0.92
N VAL A 461 7.55 -30.89 0.00
CA VAL A 461 6.22 -30.86 0.61
C VAL A 461 6.37 -30.75 2.12
N VAL A 462 5.67 -29.81 2.71
CA VAL A 462 5.63 -29.59 4.15
C VAL A 462 4.18 -29.58 4.60
N THR A 463 3.82 -30.51 5.47
CA THR A 463 2.50 -30.57 6.11
C THR A 463 2.64 -30.34 7.61
N SER A 464 1.77 -29.53 8.17
CA SER A 464 1.70 -29.27 9.60
C SER A 464 0.27 -29.18 10.08
N ARG A 465 0.00 -29.71 11.27
CA ARG A 465 -1.24 -29.44 11.97
C ARG A 465 -1.31 -27.96 12.34
N LEU A 466 -2.45 -27.32 12.17
CA LEU A 466 -2.62 -25.95 12.62
C LEU A 466 -2.43 -25.78 14.12
N SER A 467 -2.77 -26.81 14.92
CA SER A 467 -2.50 -26.81 16.37
C SER A 467 -1.03 -26.64 16.72
N ASP A 468 -0.11 -27.18 15.91
CA ASP A 468 1.32 -27.04 16.12
C ASP A 468 1.79 -25.60 15.84
N LEU A 469 1.17 -24.96 14.85
CA LEU A 469 1.47 -23.57 14.46
C LEU A 469 0.96 -22.53 15.49
N ILE A 470 0.19 -22.92 16.48
CA ILE A 470 -0.20 -22.02 17.58
C ILE A 470 1.05 -21.60 18.40
N THR A 471 2.03 -22.49 18.52
CA THR A 471 3.17 -22.29 19.44
C THR A 471 4.52 -22.18 18.72
N ARG A 472 4.63 -22.56 17.46
CA ARG A 472 5.91 -22.56 16.75
C ARG A 472 5.78 -22.20 15.28
N ASN A 473 6.85 -21.64 14.71
CA ASN A 473 7.06 -21.49 13.29
C ASN A 473 7.62 -22.79 12.69
N ILE A 474 7.45 -22.97 11.38
CA ILE A 474 8.12 -24.05 10.63
C ILE A 474 9.02 -23.42 9.57
N VAL A 475 10.32 -23.47 9.81
CA VAL A 475 11.34 -23.01 8.85
C VAL A 475 11.73 -24.19 7.95
N THR A 476 11.71 -23.97 6.65
CA THR A 476 12.04 -24.98 5.66
C THR A 476 13.17 -24.49 4.74
N LEU A 477 14.30 -25.16 4.81
CA LEU A 477 15.42 -24.95 3.89
C LEU A 477 15.18 -25.73 2.60
N MET A 478 15.35 -25.08 1.44
CA MET A 478 15.07 -25.70 0.15
C MET A 478 16.18 -26.63 -0.36
N GLY A 479 17.37 -26.57 0.25
CA GLY A 479 18.52 -27.39 -0.10
C GLY A 479 19.62 -27.32 0.97
N VAL A 480 20.82 -27.76 0.61
CA VAL A 480 22.02 -27.56 1.43
C VAL A 480 22.47 -26.10 1.33
N PHE A 481 23.28 -25.67 2.29
CA PHE A 481 23.84 -24.31 2.26
C PHE A 481 24.73 -24.11 1.01
N PRO A 482 24.58 -22.97 0.29
CA PRO A 482 23.58 -21.92 0.45
C PRO A 482 22.30 -22.23 -0.33
N SER A 483 21.14 -22.12 0.31
CA SER A 483 19.84 -22.30 -0.33
C SER A 483 18.81 -21.29 0.19
N GLU A 484 17.78 -21.08 -0.60
CA GLU A 484 16.59 -20.33 -0.17
C GLU A 484 15.84 -21.09 0.92
N SER A 485 14.93 -20.39 1.58
CA SER A 485 14.03 -20.94 2.56
C SER A 485 12.65 -20.30 2.51
N PHE A 486 11.69 -20.98 3.10
CA PHE A 486 10.40 -20.38 3.47
C PHE A 486 10.05 -20.71 4.92
N ILE A 487 9.14 -19.94 5.48
CA ILE A 487 8.66 -20.11 6.84
C ILE A 487 7.13 -20.07 6.85
N ILE A 488 6.50 -21.04 7.52
CA ILE A 488 5.12 -20.96 7.95
C ILE A 488 5.16 -20.39 9.36
N GLU A 489 4.66 -19.17 9.52
CA GLU A 489 4.70 -18.47 10.80
C GLU A 489 3.62 -18.97 11.74
N ARG A 490 3.76 -18.69 13.04
CA ARG A 490 2.76 -19.00 14.04
C ARG A 490 1.42 -18.38 13.66
N LEU A 491 0.35 -19.09 14.00
CA LEU A 491 -1.00 -18.59 13.85
C LEU A 491 -1.24 -17.39 14.78
N VAL A 492 -1.97 -16.43 14.23
CA VAL A 492 -2.45 -15.27 14.98
C VAL A 492 -3.96 -15.38 15.12
N GLY A 493 -4.45 -15.36 16.35
CA GLY A 493 -5.87 -15.51 16.65
C GLY A 493 -6.65 -14.18 16.63
N PRO A 494 -8.00 -14.25 16.61
CA PRO A 494 -8.85 -13.04 16.57
C PRO A 494 -8.60 -12.06 17.71
N SER A 495 -8.29 -12.53 18.90
CA SER A 495 -7.97 -11.68 20.05
C SER A 495 -6.63 -10.93 19.92
N GLN A 496 -5.76 -11.38 19.00
CA GLN A 496 -4.46 -10.79 18.75
C GLN A 496 -4.51 -9.81 17.55
N PHE A 497 -5.19 -10.22 16.45
CA PHE A 497 -5.25 -9.35 15.26
C PHE A 497 -6.41 -8.35 15.27
N ASN A 498 -7.36 -8.45 16.23
CA ASN A 498 -8.40 -7.45 16.41
C ASN A 498 -8.15 -6.60 17.64
N ALA A 499 -8.39 -5.28 17.50
CA ALA A 499 -8.52 -4.38 18.63
C ALA A 499 -9.89 -3.67 18.54
N ARG A 500 -10.62 -3.65 19.64
CA ARG A 500 -11.87 -2.92 19.74
C ARG A 500 -12.02 -2.34 21.13
N PHE A 501 -12.16 -1.02 21.20
CA PHE A 501 -12.37 -0.32 22.47
C PHE A 501 -13.15 0.97 22.28
N ARG A 502 -13.70 1.46 23.40
CA ARG A 502 -14.24 2.80 23.57
C ARG A 502 -13.48 3.50 24.67
N TRP A 503 -13.15 4.74 24.44
CA TRP A 503 -12.49 5.59 25.41
C TRP A 503 -13.09 6.99 25.41
N GLN A 504 -13.21 7.61 26.63
CA GLN A 504 -13.73 8.95 26.77
C GLN A 504 -12.62 9.92 27.16
N ASP A 505 -12.42 10.95 26.34
CA ASP A 505 -11.60 12.08 26.73
C ASP A 505 -12.47 13.14 27.45
N ARG A 506 -12.18 13.32 28.73
CA ARG A 506 -12.83 14.30 29.62
C ARG A 506 -11.96 15.52 29.90
N GLN A 507 -10.80 15.64 29.24
CA GLN A 507 -9.83 16.73 29.45
C GLN A 507 -9.98 17.84 28.39
N ALA A 508 -11.03 17.79 27.60
CA ALA A 508 -11.31 18.80 26.60
C ALA A 508 -11.57 20.17 27.20
N LYS A 509 -10.91 21.20 26.68
CA LYS A 509 -11.11 22.60 27.07
C LYS A 509 -11.69 23.38 25.90
N GLN A 510 -12.63 24.26 26.16
CA GLN A 510 -13.12 25.22 25.17
C GLN A 510 -12.00 26.21 24.80
N GLY A 511 -11.86 26.52 23.52
CA GLY A 511 -10.82 27.41 23.03
C GLY A 511 -10.37 27.02 21.61
N LYS A 512 -9.10 26.67 21.45
CA LYS A 512 -8.58 26.19 20.17
C LYS A 512 -9.21 24.84 19.78
N ALA A 513 -9.49 24.66 18.50
CA ALA A 513 -9.95 23.38 17.99
C ALA A 513 -8.91 22.28 18.24
N ASP A 514 -9.36 21.15 18.76
CA ASP A 514 -8.54 19.95 18.90
C ASP A 514 -8.66 19.06 17.65
N TYR A 515 -7.64 18.30 17.34
CA TYR A 515 -7.72 17.20 16.39
C TYR A 515 -7.34 15.87 17.03
N TYR A 516 -8.01 14.80 16.58
CA TYR A 516 -7.79 13.43 17.05
C TYR A 516 -7.55 12.52 15.87
N TYR A 517 -6.60 11.63 15.99
CA TYR A 517 -6.44 10.50 15.09
C TYR A 517 -5.95 9.26 15.84
N VAL A 518 -5.98 8.11 15.18
CA VAL A 518 -5.47 6.86 15.74
C VAL A 518 -4.26 6.40 14.94
N ARG A 519 -3.31 5.79 15.65
CA ARG A 519 -2.16 5.09 15.08
C ARG A 519 -2.15 3.66 15.59
N VAL A 520 -2.05 2.71 14.66
CA VAL A 520 -2.03 1.27 14.94
C VAL A 520 -0.66 0.72 14.63
N ARG A 521 -0.09 -0.07 15.53
CA ARG A 521 1.14 -0.81 15.30
C ARG A 521 0.90 -2.29 15.42
N GLN A 522 1.53 -3.08 14.55
CA GLN A 522 1.62 -4.53 14.62
C GLN A 522 3.01 -4.98 15.07
N PHE A 523 3.12 -6.19 15.61
CA PHE A 523 4.41 -6.76 16.04
C PHE A 523 5.39 -6.98 14.89
N ASN A 524 4.90 -7.16 13.67
CA ASN A 524 5.75 -7.24 12.47
C ASN A 524 6.28 -5.87 11.97
N GLY A 525 6.01 -4.79 12.72
CA GLY A 525 6.50 -3.44 12.43
C GLY A 525 5.61 -2.59 11.52
N HIS A 526 4.57 -3.15 10.91
CA HIS A 526 3.66 -2.35 10.09
C HIS A 526 2.75 -1.45 10.92
N VAL A 527 2.45 -0.28 10.34
CA VAL A 527 1.72 0.82 11.00
C VAL A 527 0.59 1.32 10.10
N ALA A 528 -0.51 1.74 10.72
CA ALA A 528 -1.56 2.51 10.04
C ALA A 528 -1.87 3.80 10.80
N TRP A 529 -2.21 4.89 10.05
CA TRP A 529 -2.51 6.22 10.55
C TRP A 529 -3.87 6.68 10.04
N GLY A 530 -4.87 6.73 10.91
CA GLY A 530 -6.21 7.22 10.58
C GLY A 530 -6.24 8.72 10.33
N SER A 531 -7.05 9.20 9.38
CA SER A 531 -7.22 10.64 9.15
C SER A 531 -7.82 11.33 10.38
N PRO A 532 -7.39 12.57 10.69
CA PRO A 532 -7.86 13.30 11.86
C PRO A 532 -9.37 13.62 11.84
N ILE A 533 -9.96 13.76 13.04
CA ILE A 533 -11.27 14.37 13.31
C ILE A 533 -11.02 15.65 14.09
N TRP A 534 -11.62 16.75 13.67
CA TRP A 534 -11.48 18.06 14.34
C TRP A 534 -12.71 18.37 15.19
N VAL A 535 -12.48 18.94 16.38
CA VAL A 535 -13.49 19.31 17.36
C VAL A 535 -13.22 20.73 17.86
N GLY A 536 -14.08 21.70 17.51
CA GLY A 536 -13.89 23.07 17.96
C GLY A 536 -14.54 24.12 17.09
#